data_af3fbe674c012a5cebd9c992c72e7ac3
#
_entry.id   af3fbe674c012a5cebd9c992c72e7ac3
#
_cell.length_a   1.000
_cell.length_b   1.000
_cell.length_c   1.000
_cell.angle_alpha   90.00
_cell.angle_beta   90.00
_cell.angle_gamma   90.00
#
_symmetry.space_group_name_H-M   'P 1'
#
loop_
_entity.id
_entity.type
_entity.pdbx_description
1 polymer ?
#
loop_
_entity_poly.entity_id
_entity_poly.type
_entity_poly.pdbx_seq_one_letter_code
_entity_poly.pdbx_strand_id
1 'polypeptide(L)'
;RRNKIAIVFQQYNLIGYLTALENVELAMAETDNKLPNDKRAVAYNLLEKFGIVKTKANRLVGQLSGGEQQRVAIARSLTSNVNLIFADEPTGNLDTATEKEIIGVFKELAHDFNKTVIVVTHSDVVSQMSDQRLILQDGVLKNLW
;
A
#
# COMPACT_ATOMS: atom_id res chain seq x y z
N ARG A 1 -0.35 18.56 -0.48
CA ARG A 1 0.31 17.23 -0.38
C ARG A 1 -0.67 16.08 -0.63
N ARG A 2 -1.96 16.22 -0.30
CA ARG A 2 -2.95 15.12 -0.29
C ARG A 2 -3.11 14.35 -1.60
N ASN A 3 -2.83 14.95 -2.76
CA ASN A 3 -3.04 14.33 -4.07
C ASN A 3 -1.74 14.07 -4.86
N LYS A 4 -0.57 14.12 -4.22
CA LYS A 4 0.72 13.98 -4.93
C LYS A 4 1.53 12.77 -4.53
N ILE A 5 1.45 12.35 -3.27
CA ILE A 5 2.27 11.28 -2.71
C ILE A 5 1.39 10.42 -1.81
N ALA A 6 1.45 9.10 -1.97
CA ALA A 6 0.93 8.13 -1.02
C ALA A 6 2.06 7.65 -0.12
N ILE A 7 1.74 7.36 1.14
CA ILE A 7 2.71 6.80 2.10
C ILE A 7 2.11 5.52 2.68
N VAL A 8 2.90 4.45 2.64
CA VAL A 8 2.60 3.16 3.24
C VAL A 8 3.62 2.89 4.34
N PHE A 9 3.15 2.59 5.55
CA PHE A 9 3.98 2.39 6.73
C PHE A 9 4.03 0.92 7.15
N GLN A 10 5.09 0.54 7.86
CA GLN A 10 5.25 -0.78 8.49
C GLN A 10 4.10 -1.14 9.43
N GLN A 11 3.60 -0.18 10.21
CA GLN A 11 2.52 -0.37 11.19
C GLN A 11 1.12 -0.24 10.59
N TYR A 12 0.97 -0.31 9.27
CA TYR A 12 -0.28 -0.19 8.51
C TYR A 12 -1.06 1.12 8.74
N ASN A 13 -1.04 1.68 9.94
CA ASN A 13 -1.76 2.90 10.38
C ASN A 13 -3.27 2.85 10.05
N LEU A 14 -3.86 1.66 10.14
CA LEU A 14 -5.29 1.46 9.97
C LEU A 14 -6.02 1.83 11.27
N ILE A 15 -7.26 2.31 11.12
CA ILE A 15 -8.12 2.63 12.25
C ILE A 15 -8.75 1.33 12.75
N GLY A 16 -8.33 0.85 13.92
CA GLY A 16 -8.59 -0.50 14.42
C GLY A 16 -10.07 -0.83 14.66
N TYR A 17 -10.91 0.17 14.97
CA TYR A 17 -12.35 0.01 15.19
C TYR A 17 -13.19 0.14 13.92
N LEU A 18 -12.55 0.37 12.76
CA LEU A 18 -13.19 0.39 11.45
C LEU A 18 -12.93 -0.93 10.71
N THR A 19 -13.84 -1.28 9.81
CA THR A 19 -13.64 -2.36 8.84
C THR A 19 -12.60 -1.95 7.80
N ALA A 20 -12.12 -2.91 7.01
CA ALA A 20 -11.23 -2.62 5.89
C ALA A 20 -11.90 -1.65 4.89
N LEU A 21 -13.18 -1.87 4.60
CA LEU A 21 -13.96 -1.01 3.72
C LEU A 21 -14.04 0.42 4.25
N GLU A 22 -14.41 0.60 5.52
CA GLU A 22 -14.54 1.91 6.15
C GLU A 22 -13.22 2.68 6.21
N ASN A 23 -12.09 1.98 6.40
CA ASN A 23 -10.76 2.59 6.32
C ASN A 23 -10.49 3.21 4.94
N VAL A 24 -10.93 2.55 3.87
CA VAL A 24 -10.78 3.04 2.49
C VAL A 24 -11.79 4.16 2.21
N GLU A 25 -13.06 3.99 2.60
CA GLU A 25 -14.12 5.00 2.42
C GLU A 25 -13.75 6.33 3.12
N LEU A 26 -13.19 6.26 4.31
CA LEU A 26 -12.73 7.43 5.06
C LEU A 26 -11.61 8.18 4.32
N ALA A 27 -10.62 7.44 3.84
CA ALA A 27 -9.52 8.04 3.07
C ALA A 27 -10.02 8.69 1.76
N MET A 28 -11.01 8.07 1.10
CA MET A 28 -11.66 8.70 -0.07
C MET A 28 -12.35 10.02 0.27
N ALA A 29 -12.97 10.11 1.46
CA ALA A 29 -13.64 11.34 1.89
C ALA A 29 -12.65 12.48 2.21
N GLU A 30 -11.40 12.16 2.51
CA GLU A 30 -10.33 13.13 2.81
C GLU A 30 -9.57 13.61 1.59
N THR A 31 -9.85 13.05 0.40
CA THR A 31 -9.19 13.48 -0.85
C THR A 31 -9.89 14.73 -1.42
N ASP A 32 -9.11 15.56 -2.14
CA ASP A 32 -9.66 16.71 -2.86
C ASP A 32 -10.34 16.32 -4.20
N ASN A 33 -10.36 15.02 -4.50
CA ASN A 33 -11.00 14.48 -5.71
C ASN A 33 -12.52 14.53 -5.57
N LYS A 34 -13.21 14.75 -6.69
CA LYS A 34 -14.67 14.56 -6.72
C LYS A 34 -14.97 13.12 -6.33
N LEU A 35 -15.77 12.98 -5.27
CA LEU A 35 -16.18 11.66 -4.81
C LEU A 35 -17.10 11.03 -5.85
N PRO A 36 -16.92 9.75 -6.18
CA PRO A 36 -17.83 9.02 -7.05
C PRO A 36 -19.23 8.93 -6.40
N ASN A 37 -20.28 8.83 -7.23
CA ASN A 37 -21.66 8.70 -6.75
C ASN A 37 -21.84 7.46 -5.86
N ASP A 38 -21.12 6.37 -6.13
CA ASP A 38 -21.11 5.16 -5.31
C ASP A 38 -19.69 4.91 -4.76
N LYS A 39 -19.34 5.63 -3.69
CA LYS A 39 -18.05 5.50 -2.98
C LYS A 39 -17.80 4.08 -2.51
N ARG A 40 -18.88 3.42 -2.03
CA ARG A 40 -18.78 2.09 -1.47
C ARG A 40 -18.42 1.05 -2.52
N ALA A 41 -19.00 1.11 -3.71
CA ALA A 41 -18.65 0.23 -4.82
C ALA A 41 -17.20 0.47 -5.27
N VAL A 42 -16.77 1.73 -5.34
CA VAL A 42 -15.37 2.07 -5.70
C VAL A 42 -14.39 1.54 -4.65
N ALA A 43 -14.71 1.68 -3.36
CA ALA A 43 -13.87 1.16 -2.28
C ALA A 43 -13.80 -0.38 -2.31
N TYR A 44 -14.90 -1.09 -2.55
CA TYR A 44 -14.90 -2.54 -2.75
C TYR A 44 -14.03 -2.96 -3.95
N ASN A 45 -14.21 -2.31 -5.09
CA ASN A 45 -13.43 -2.63 -6.30
C ASN A 45 -11.93 -2.40 -6.06
N LEU A 46 -11.57 -1.36 -5.32
CA LEU A 46 -10.19 -1.08 -4.97
C LEU A 46 -9.61 -2.17 -4.05
N LEU A 47 -10.35 -2.57 -3.02
CA LEU A 47 -9.94 -3.65 -2.11
C LEU A 47 -9.81 -4.99 -2.85
N GLU A 48 -10.76 -5.31 -3.73
CA GLU A 48 -10.75 -6.55 -4.51
C GLU A 48 -9.53 -6.65 -5.43
N LYS A 49 -9.10 -5.55 -6.04
CA LYS A 49 -7.85 -5.49 -6.82
C LYS A 49 -6.63 -5.93 -6.03
N PHE A 50 -6.62 -5.71 -4.72
CA PHE A 50 -5.56 -6.13 -3.83
C PHE A 50 -5.88 -7.44 -3.08
N GLY A 51 -6.81 -8.25 -3.58
CA GLY A 51 -7.13 -9.57 -3.04
C GLY A 51 -7.94 -9.55 -1.74
N ILE A 52 -8.53 -8.41 -1.36
CA ILE A 52 -9.43 -8.29 -0.20
C ILE A 52 -10.87 -8.46 -0.69
N VAL A 53 -11.34 -9.70 -0.68
CA VAL A 53 -12.71 -10.03 -1.10
C VAL A 53 -13.76 -9.41 -0.17
N LYS A 54 -14.98 -9.25 -0.67
CA LYS A 54 -16.08 -8.54 0.00
C LYS A 54 -16.34 -9.02 1.45
N THR A 55 -16.24 -10.33 1.71
CA THR A 55 -16.42 -10.88 3.06
C THR A 55 -15.34 -10.41 4.04
N LYS A 56 -14.10 -10.23 3.58
CA LYS A 56 -12.98 -9.69 4.36
C LYS A 56 -13.04 -8.17 4.45
N ALA A 57 -13.48 -7.49 3.40
CA ALA A 57 -13.65 -6.04 3.39
C ALA A 57 -14.60 -5.54 4.50
N ASN A 58 -15.58 -6.34 4.89
CA ASN A 58 -16.55 -6.03 5.96
C ASN A 58 -16.10 -6.47 7.37
N ARG A 59 -14.88 -7.00 7.53
CA ARG A 59 -14.32 -7.32 8.86
C ARG A 59 -13.56 -6.13 9.42
N LEU A 60 -13.53 -6.04 10.75
CA LEU A 60 -12.63 -5.13 11.45
C LEU A 60 -11.19 -5.46 11.04
N VAL A 61 -10.35 -4.45 10.86
CA VAL A 61 -8.97 -4.66 10.38
C VAL A 61 -8.16 -5.57 11.32
N GLY A 62 -8.42 -5.55 12.62
CA GLY A 62 -7.79 -6.44 13.58
C GLY A 62 -8.13 -7.93 13.42
N GLN A 63 -9.15 -8.28 12.60
CA GLN A 63 -9.54 -9.65 12.27
C GLN A 63 -8.88 -10.16 10.98
N LEU A 64 -8.08 -9.33 10.33
CA LEU A 64 -7.34 -9.64 9.11
C LEU A 64 -5.91 -10.08 9.44
N SER A 65 -5.32 -10.92 8.60
CA SER A 65 -3.89 -11.24 8.69
C SER A 65 -3.02 -10.00 8.45
N GLY A 66 -1.74 -10.03 8.86
CA GLY A 66 -0.81 -8.93 8.64
C GLY A 66 -0.69 -8.53 7.17
N GLY A 67 -0.57 -9.50 6.27
CA GLY A 67 -0.54 -9.25 4.82
C GLY A 67 -1.84 -8.66 4.28
N GLU A 68 -2.99 -9.09 4.80
CA GLU A 68 -4.28 -8.50 4.43
C GLU A 68 -4.40 -7.05 4.93
N GLN A 69 -3.96 -6.77 6.17
CA GLN A 69 -3.92 -5.41 6.69
C GLN A 69 -3.01 -4.51 5.85
N GLN A 70 -1.85 -5.03 5.41
CA GLN A 70 -0.95 -4.30 4.54
C GLN A 70 -1.59 -4.00 3.17
N ARG A 71 -2.31 -4.95 2.58
CA ARG A 71 -3.05 -4.73 1.33
C ARG A 71 -4.15 -3.69 1.49
N VAL A 72 -4.85 -3.67 2.62
CA VAL A 72 -5.82 -2.61 2.95
C VAL A 72 -5.12 -1.25 3.06
N ALA A 73 -3.95 -1.18 3.71
CA ALA A 73 -3.18 0.06 3.83
C ALA A 73 -2.71 0.58 2.46
N ILE A 74 -2.27 -0.32 1.57
CA ILE A 74 -1.92 0.02 0.18
C ILE A 74 -3.15 0.54 -0.56
N ALA A 75 -4.28 -0.19 -0.53
CA ALA A 75 -5.52 0.23 -1.16
C ALA A 75 -5.96 1.61 -0.68
N ARG A 76 -5.94 1.84 0.64
CA ARG A 76 -6.26 3.13 1.24
C ARG A 76 -5.35 4.26 0.72
N SER A 77 -4.07 4.00 0.57
CA SER A 77 -3.11 5.01 0.09
C SER A 77 -3.34 5.44 -1.36
N LEU A 78 -4.01 4.59 -2.14
CA LEU A 78 -4.30 4.82 -3.57
C LEU A 78 -5.67 5.46 -3.84
N THR A 79 -6.43 5.79 -2.81
CA THR A 79 -7.73 6.49 -2.96
C THR A 79 -7.60 7.87 -3.61
N SER A 80 -6.47 8.53 -3.41
CA SER A 80 -6.05 9.69 -4.20
C SER A 80 -5.24 9.19 -5.40
N ASN A 81 -5.56 9.66 -6.59
CA ASN A 81 -4.86 9.29 -7.82
C ASN A 81 -3.42 9.85 -7.85
N VAL A 82 -2.55 9.24 -7.05
CA VAL A 82 -1.14 9.64 -6.91
C VAL A 82 -0.25 8.89 -7.89
N ASN A 83 0.86 9.50 -8.29
CA ASN A 83 1.87 8.87 -9.14
C ASN A 83 3.10 8.39 -8.36
N LEU A 84 3.30 8.89 -7.15
CA LEU A 84 4.43 8.55 -6.29
C LEU A 84 3.94 7.88 -5.01
N ILE A 85 4.47 6.69 -4.73
CA ILE A 85 4.20 5.90 -3.53
C ILE A 85 5.49 5.75 -2.76
N PHE A 86 5.48 6.14 -1.50
CA PHE A 86 6.55 5.90 -0.54
C PHE A 86 6.15 4.78 0.39
N ALA A 87 6.96 3.76 0.52
CA ALA A 87 6.75 2.65 1.44
C ALA A 87 7.94 2.54 2.40
N ASP A 88 7.67 2.66 3.69
CA ASP A 88 8.66 2.58 4.76
C ASP A 88 8.51 1.25 5.49
N GLU A 89 9.49 0.35 5.32
CA GLU A 89 9.52 -1.03 5.82
C GLU A 89 8.19 -1.78 5.62
N PRO A 90 7.59 -1.77 4.40
CA PRO A 90 6.21 -2.23 4.21
C PRO A 90 6.00 -3.72 4.47
N THR A 91 7.07 -4.49 4.64
CA THR A 91 7.04 -5.95 4.85
C THR A 91 7.71 -6.38 6.15
N GLY A 92 8.20 -5.45 6.96
CA GLY A 92 9.01 -5.75 8.15
C GLY A 92 8.32 -6.60 9.23
N ASN A 93 6.99 -6.71 9.22
CA ASN A 93 6.20 -7.53 10.16
C ASN A 93 5.61 -8.80 9.51
N LEU A 94 6.03 -9.15 8.29
CA LEU A 94 5.45 -10.24 7.50
C LEU A 94 6.44 -11.41 7.39
N ASP A 95 5.90 -12.61 7.23
CA ASP A 95 6.70 -13.77 6.85
C ASP A 95 7.17 -13.65 5.38
N THR A 96 8.21 -14.40 5.03
CA THR A 96 8.86 -14.31 3.71
C THR A 96 7.91 -14.59 2.52
N ALA A 97 6.92 -15.47 2.70
CA ALA A 97 5.97 -15.76 1.62
C ALA A 97 5.04 -14.57 1.38
N THR A 98 4.46 -14.04 2.46
CA THR A 98 3.59 -12.85 2.43
C THR A 98 4.37 -11.61 1.98
N GLU A 99 5.64 -11.46 2.40
CA GLU A 99 6.53 -10.39 1.93
C GLU A 99 6.62 -10.36 0.41
N LYS A 100 6.91 -11.51 -0.23
CA LYS A 100 6.99 -11.62 -1.71
C LYS A 100 5.68 -11.24 -2.39
N GLU A 101 4.54 -11.62 -1.81
CA GLU A 101 3.23 -11.25 -2.33
C GLU A 101 3.01 -9.72 -2.28
N ILE A 102 3.36 -9.07 -1.18
CA ILE A 102 3.24 -7.61 -1.03
C ILE A 102 4.18 -6.87 -1.99
N ILE A 103 5.40 -7.35 -2.17
CA ILE A 103 6.31 -6.75 -3.16
C ILE A 103 5.81 -6.97 -4.59
N GLY A 104 5.17 -8.11 -4.87
CA GLY A 104 4.45 -8.33 -6.13
C GLY A 104 3.41 -7.25 -6.41
N VAL A 105 2.63 -6.86 -5.39
CA VAL A 105 1.66 -5.75 -5.49
C VAL A 105 2.35 -4.42 -5.84
N PHE A 106 3.48 -4.09 -5.20
CA PHE A 106 4.23 -2.87 -5.53
C PHE A 106 4.80 -2.89 -6.95
N LYS A 107 5.26 -4.06 -7.43
CA LYS A 107 5.72 -4.22 -8.83
C LYS A 107 4.58 -4.01 -9.82
N GLU A 108 3.42 -4.59 -9.57
CA GLU A 108 2.22 -4.36 -10.39
C GLU A 108 1.87 -2.87 -10.43
N LEU A 109 1.89 -2.17 -9.29
CA LEU A 109 1.68 -0.73 -9.25
C LEU A 109 2.69 0.06 -10.09
N ALA A 110 3.95 -0.34 -10.08
CA ALA A 110 5.00 0.31 -10.86
C ALA A 110 4.86 0.02 -12.37
N HIS A 111 4.69 -1.23 -12.77
CA HIS A 111 4.77 -1.66 -14.17
C HIS A 111 3.42 -1.54 -14.89
N ASP A 112 2.33 -1.99 -14.26
CA ASP A 112 1.02 -2.06 -14.93
C ASP A 112 0.22 -0.78 -14.74
N PHE A 113 0.40 -0.09 -13.59
CA PHE A 113 -0.29 1.17 -13.29
C PHE A 113 0.59 2.42 -13.45
N ASN A 114 1.81 2.25 -13.95
CA ASN A 114 2.76 3.35 -14.25
C ASN A 114 2.98 4.29 -13.05
N LYS A 115 3.12 3.72 -11.83
CA LYS A 115 3.42 4.46 -10.61
C LYS A 115 4.91 4.42 -10.32
N THR A 116 5.44 5.47 -9.70
CA THR A 116 6.77 5.44 -9.11
C THR A 116 6.65 4.93 -7.67
N VAL A 117 7.32 3.82 -7.36
CA VAL A 117 7.31 3.23 -6.01
C VAL A 117 8.71 3.31 -5.44
N ILE A 118 8.85 3.94 -4.28
CA ILE A 118 10.09 4.03 -3.52
C ILE A 118 9.89 3.26 -2.23
N VAL A 119 10.68 2.21 -2.03
CA VAL A 119 10.65 1.37 -0.83
C VAL A 119 11.92 1.59 -0.03
N VAL A 120 11.78 1.93 1.24
CA VAL A 120 12.85 1.91 2.22
C VAL A 120 12.77 0.59 2.97
N THR A 121 13.84 -0.20 3.00
CA THR A 121 13.83 -1.52 3.61
C THR A 121 15.22 -2.02 3.96
N HIS A 122 15.29 -2.93 4.92
CA HIS A 122 16.47 -3.73 5.24
C HIS A 122 16.37 -5.16 4.66
N SER A 123 15.28 -5.50 3.97
CA SER A 123 15.06 -6.84 3.42
C SER A 123 15.84 -7.05 2.11
N ASP A 124 16.69 -8.07 2.10
CA ASP A 124 17.38 -8.52 0.88
C ASP A 124 16.39 -9.02 -0.18
N VAL A 125 15.27 -9.64 0.25
CA VAL A 125 14.23 -10.13 -0.67
C VAL A 125 13.62 -8.96 -1.45
N VAL A 126 13.23 -7.91 -0.76
CA VAL A 126 12.69 -6.69 -1.37
C VAL A 126 13.72 -6.05 -2.30
N SER A 127 14.96 -5.92 -1.82
CA SER A 127 16.07 -5.36 -2.59
C SER A 127 16.32 -6.12 -3.90
N GLN A 128 16.31 -7.46 -3.86
CA GLN A 128 16.50 -8.29 -5.05
C GLN A 128 15.34 -8.22 -6.05
N MET A 129 14.14 -7.93 -5.59
CA MET A 129 12.94 -7.82 -6.42
C MET A 129 12.74 -6.41 -7.01
N SER A 130 13.53 -5.40 -6.63
CA SER A 130 13.42 -4.03 -7.12
C SER A 130 14.08 -3.85 -8.48
N ASP A 131 13.59 -2.88 -9.27
CA ASP A 131 14.16 -2.54 -10.59
C ASP A 131 15.46 -1.75 -10.45
N GLN A 132 15.58 -0.95 -9.39
CA GLN A 132 16.75 -0.14 -9.06
C GLN A 132 17.01 -0.17 -7.55
N ARG A 133 18.29 -0.23 -7.19
CA ARG A 133 18.72 -0.27 -5.79
C ARG A 133 19.62 0.91 -5.47
N LEU A 134 19.29 1.59 -4.39
CA LEU A 134 20.08 2.68 -3.85
C LEU A 134 20.49 2.33 -2.41
N ILE A 135 21.71 2.63 -2.03
CA ILE A 135 22.14 2.58 -0.63
C ILE A 135 22.34 3.98 -0.09
N LEU A 136 21.81 4.24 1.10
CA LEU A 136 22.07 5.47 1.84
C LEU A 136 23.21 5.23 2.82
N GLN A 137 24.36 5.87 2.58
CA GLN A 137 25.53 5.77 3.43
C GLN A 137 26.10 7.16 3.70
N ASP A 138 26.29 7.51 4.98
CA ASP A 138 26.82 8.79 5.43
C ASP A 138 26.09 10.00 4.82
N GLY A 139 24.75 9.89 4.67
CA GLY A 139 23.92 10.94 4.10
C GLY A 139 23.96 11.04 2.56
N VAL A 140 24.66 10.13 1.88
CA VAL A 140 24.81 10.11 0.43
C VAL A 140 24.11 8.87 -0.15
N LEU A 141 23.28 9.09 -1.20
CA LEU A 141 22.70 8.00 -1.99
C LEU A 141 23.70 7.52 -3.03
N LYS A 142 23.98 6.22 -3.03
CA LYS A 142 24.82 5.53 -4.02
C LYS A 142 23.97 4.53 -4.78
N ASN A 143 24.14 4.45 -6.09
CA ASN A 143 23.48 3.44 -6.92
C ASN A 143 24.21 2.11 -6.75
N LEU A 144 23.44 1.03 -6.52
CA LEU A 144 23.96 -0.35 -6.42
C LEU A 144 23.63 -1.19 -7.66
N TRP A 145 23.08 -0.54 -8.72
CA TRP A 145 22.57 -1.19 -9.95
C TRP A 145 21.11 -1.63 -9.92
#